data_9293d8f34837cd7d53bb7d664a0c7958
#
_entry.id   9293d8f34837cd7d53bb7d664a0c7958
#
_cell.length_a   1.000
_cell.length_b   1.000
_cell.length_c   1.000
_cell.angle_alpha   90.00
_cell.angle_beta   90.00
_cell.angle_gamma   90.00
#
_symmetry.space_group_name_H-M   'P 1'
#
loop_
_entity.id
_entity.type
_entity.pdbx_description
1 polymer ?
#
loop_
_entity_poly.entity_id
_entity_poly.type
_entity_poly.pdbx_seq_one_letter_code
_entity_poly.pdbx_strand_id
1 'polypeptide(L)'
;MSFSRIHGVLHAEQCSLDQLAQQYGTPLYVYSKATFEKNYLDMDQAFDFIDHQICFSVKSNSNLAVLNVLAKLGSGFDIVTGGELARVLAAGGEASKIVFSGLGKQEADIEKALEVGIACFNVESYAELDRIQKVAEKLGKKAAISLRLN
;
A
#
# COMPACT_ATOMS: atom_id res chain seq x y z
N MET A 1 4.69 14.81 19.13
CA MET A 1 3.31 14.43 18.74
C MET A 1 3.02 15.08 17.42
N SER A 2 2.45 14.34 16.48
CA SER A 2 2.17 14.85 15.13
C SER A 2 0.98 15.81 15.06
N PHE A 3 0.05 15.71 16.02
CA PHE A 3 -1.03 16.66 16.23
C PHE A 3 -0.91 17.23 17.65
N SER A 4 -0.88 18.56 17.78
CA SER A 4 -0.73 19.26 19.06
C SER A 4 -1.45 20.62 19.05
N ARG A 5 -1.73 21.15 20.24
CA ARG A 5 -2.23 22.52 20.35
C ARG A 5 -1.09 23.49 20.64
N ILE A 6 -0.95 24.52 19.81
CA ILE A 6 0.00 25.61 19.98
C ILE A 6 -0.83 26.88 20.19
N HIS A 7 -0.71 27.50 21.35
CA HIS A 7 -1.52 28.67 21.74
C HIS A 7 -3.04 28.47 21.54
N GLY A 8 -3.54 27.27 21.86
CA GLY A 8 -4.96 26.91 21.74
C GLY A 8 -5.42 26.44 20.37
N VAL A 9 -4.65 26.67 19.29
CA VAL A 9 -4.94 26.26 17.91
C VAL A 9 -4.39 24.86 17.64
N LEU A 10 -5.17 24.00 16.99
CA LEU A 10 -4.76 22.66 16.62
C LEU A 10 -3.84 22.70 15.39
N HIS A 11 -2.71 22.03 15.49
CA HIS A 11 -1.70 21.91 14.43
C HIS A 11 -1.48 20.44 14.06
N ALA A 12 -1.26 20.23 12.77
CA ALA A 12 -0.63 19.01 12.24
C ALA A 12 0.84 19.35 11.99
N GLU A 13 1.74 18.78 12.79
CA GLU A 13 3.16 19.15 12.82
C GLU A 13 3.33 20.65 13.07
N GLN A 14 3.77 21.41 12.05
CA GLN A 14 3.95 22.88 12.14
C GLN A 14 2.81 23.66 11.45
N CYS A 15 1.83 22.96 10.83
CA CYS A 15 0.76 23.58 10.07
C CYS A 15 -0.50 23.75 10.93
N SER A 16 -1.00 24.98 11.06
CA SER A 16 -2.28 25.26 11.70
C SER A 16 -3.43 24.66 10.88
N LEU A 17 -4.32 23.86 11.52
CA LEU A 17 -5.48 23.30 10.84
C LEU A 17 -6.48 24.37 10.40
N ASP A 18 -6.59 25.48 11.13
CA ASP A 18 -7.45 26.60 10.73
C ASP A 18 -6.95 27.25 9.43
N GLN A 19 -5.63 27.44 9.29
CA GLN A 19 -5.03 27.95 8.06
C GLN A 19 -5.21 26.99 6.90
N LEU A 20 -5.02 25.66 7.12
CA LEU A 20 -5.25 24.65 6.10
C LEU A 20 -6.72 24.64 5.65
N ALA A 21 -7.68 24.74 6.59
CA ALA A 21 -9.09 24.79 6.25
C ALA A 21 -9.45 26.07 5.47
N GLN A 22 -8.86 27.21 5.80
CA GLN A 22 -9.05 28.47 5.04
C GLN A 22 -8.47 28.37 3.62
N GLN A 23 -7.30 27.73 3.47
CA GLN A 23 -6.61 27.64 2.19
C GLN A 23 -7.24 26.61 1.24
N TYR A 24 -7.65 25.45 1.76
CA TYR A 24 -8.12 24.31 0.97
C TYR A 24 -9.62 24.04 1.06
N GLY A 25 -10.33 24.73 1.97
CA GLY A 25 -11.74 24.51 2.24
C GLY A 25 -12.01 23.33 3.17
N THR A 26 -13.30 23.09 3.42
CA THR A 26 -13.81 21.95 4.22
C THR A 26 -14.94 21.26 3.46
N PRO A 27 -15.14 19.93 3.61
CA PRO A 27 -14.38 19.01 4.49
C PRO A 27 -12.96 18.74 3.99
N LEU A 28 -11.99 18.57 4.90
CA LEU A 28 -10.58 18.38 4.60
C LEU A 28 -9.99 17.25 5.43
N TYR A 29 -9.33 16.30 4.78
CA TYR A 29 -8.52 15.27 5.43
C TYR A 29 -7.07 15.76 5.53
N VAL A 30 -6.51 15.74 6.74
CA VAL A 30 -5.12 16.13 7.01
C VAL A 30 -4.35 14.95 7.56
N TYR A 31 -3.23 14.63 6.93
CA TYR A 31 -2.34 13.55 7.34
C TYR A 31 -0.99 14.11 7.74
N SER A 32 -0.40 13.57 8.81
CA SER A 32 0.96 13.91 9.22
C SER A 32 1.95 12.94 8.60
N LYS A 33 2.88 13.46 7.81
CA LYS A 33 3.99 12.69 7.25
C LYS A 33 4.83 12.05 8.34
N ALA A 34 5.19 12.83 9.37
CA ALA A 34 5.99 12.36 10.48
C ALA A 34 5.32 11.19 11.26
N THR A 35 3.98 11.14 11.29
CA THR A 35 3.26 10.02 11.89
C THR A 35 3.43 8.73 11.07
N PHE A 36 3.29 8.81 9.75
CA PHE A 36 3.52 7.65 8.88
C PHE A 36 4.94 7.14 9.01
N GLU A 37 5.93 8.04 8.94
CA GLU A 37 7.34 7.69 9.05
C GLU A 37 7.63 7.03 10.41
N LYS A 38 7.21 7.67 11.49
CA LYS A 38 7.44 7.14 12.85
C LYS A 38 6.80 5.77 13.04
N ASN A 39 5.53 5.61 12.69
CA ASN A 39 4.82 4.34 12.92
C ASN A 39 5.42 3.20 12.08
N TYR A 40 5.85 3.48 10.84
CA TYR A 40 6.54 2.50 10.02
C TYR A 40 7.87 2.09 10.65
N LEU A 41 8.71 3.06 11.02
CA LEU A 41 10.02 2.81 11.62
C LEU A 41 9.93 2.11 12.99
N ASP A 42 8.96 2.49 13.81
CA ASP A 42 8.73 1.82 15.11
C ASP A 42 8.36 0.34 14.91
N MET A 43 7.53 0.03 13.90
CA MET A 43 7.16 -1.35 13.57
C MET A 43 8.34 -2.11 12.98
N ASP A 44 9.05 -1.53 12.03
CA ASP A 44 10.23 -2.11 11.41
C ASP A 44 11.29 -2.48 12.47
N GLN A 45 11.60 -1.54 13.35
CA GLN A 45 12.53 -1.77 14.46
C GLN A 45 12.06 -2.85 15.44
N ALA A 46 10.75 -2.98 15.66
CA ALA A 46 10.22 -4.03 16.54
C ALA A 46 10.42 -5.45 16.01
N PHE A 47 10.66 -5.60 14.70
CA PHE A 47 10.91 -6.88 14.03
C PHE A 47 12.36 -7.05 13.55
N ASP A 48 13.30 -6.18 13.94
CA ASP A 48 14.69 -6.19 13.48
C ASP A 48 15.46 -7.51 13.78
N PHE A 49 14.94 -8.31 14.72
CA PHE A 49 15.51 -9.60 15.11
C PHE A 49 15.19 -10.75 14.12
N ILE A 50 14.34 -10.54 13.11
CA ILE A 50 13.98 -11.51 12.09
C ILE A 50 13.96 -10.85 10.70
N ASP A 51 14.17 -11.65 9.65
CA ASP A 51 13.91 -11.20 8.29
C ASP A 51 12.40 -10.99 8.10
N HIS A 52 12.00 -9.77 7.78
CA HIS A 52 10.60 -9.39 7.69
C HIS A 52 10.35 -8.36 6.60
N GLN A 53 9.09 -8.21 6.19
CA GLN A 53 8.64 -7.17 5.29
C GLN A 53 7.30 -6.62 5.76
N ILE A 54 7.24 -5.30 5.96
CA ILE A 54 6.00 -4.61 6.26
C ILE A 54 5.32 -4.25 4.94
N CYS A 55 4.08 -4.71 4.75
CA CYS A 55 3.25 -4.36 3.59
C CYS A 55 2.11 -3.45 4.00
N PHE A 56 2.13 -2.20 3.51
CA PHE A 56 1.05 -1.25 3.76
C PHE A 56 -0.19 -1.61 2.95
N SER A 57 -1.35 -1.72 3.61
CA SER A 57 -2.62 -2.01 2.94
C SER A 57 -3.18 -0.77 2.26
N VAL A 58 -3.11 -0.74 0.92
CA VAL A 58 -3.42 0.43 0.08
C VAL A 58 -4.89 0.84 0.19
N LYS A 59 -5.81 -0.13 0.41
CA LYS A 59 -7.24 0.14 0.62
C LYS A 59 -7.53 1.09 1.79
N SER A 60 -6.63 1.19 2.77
CA SER A 60 -6.80 2.10 3.91
C SER A 60 -6.54 3.56 3.51
N ASN A 61 -5.60 3.80 2.62
CA ASN A 61 -5.30 5.13 2.07
C ASN A 61 -4.48 5.01 0.77
N SER A 62 -5.11 5.26 -0.37
CA SER A 62 -4.48 5.20 -1.69
C SER A 62 -3.94 6.53 -2.20
N ASN A 63 -3.79 7.54 -1.34
CA ASN A 63 -3.20 8.83 -1.69
C ASN A 63 -1.74 8.65 -2.12
N LEU A 64 -1.38 9.17 -3.30
CA LEU A 64 -0.04 8.99 -3.86
C LEU A 64 1.07 9.54 -2.97
N ALA A 65 0.82 10.65 -2.26
CA ALA A 65 1.82 11.22 -1.35
C ALA A 65 2.07 10.30 -0.13
N VAL A 66 1.02 9.68 0.41
CA VAL A 66 1.15 8.69 1.50
C VAL A 66 1.91 7.46 1.01
N LEU A 67 1.54 6.91 -0.14
CA LEU A 67 2.24 5.77 -0.74
C LEU A 67 3.71 6.08 -1.02
N ASN A 68 4.01 7.29 -1.52
CA ASN A 68 5.39 7.72 -1.78
C ASN A 68 6.24 7.82 -0.50
N VAL A 69 5.66 8.31 0.60
CA VAL A 69 6.36 8.36 1.90
C VAL A 69 6.74 6.93 2.32
N LEU A 70 5.81 6.00 2.26
CA LEU A 70 6.04 4.60 2.65
C LEU A 70 6.99 3.88 1.68
N ALA A 71 6.87 4.11 0.38
CA ALA A 71 7.79 3.56 -0.63
C ALA A 71 9.25 3.99 -0.36
N LYS A 72 9.47 5.26 -0.01
CA LYS A 72 10.81 5.77 0.35
C LYS A 72 11.39 5.14 1.62
N LEU A 73 10.56 4.63 2.51
CA LEU A 73 10.98 3.88 3.69
C LEU A 73 11.23 2.39 3.41
N GLY A 74 10.99 1.93 2.18
CA GLY A 74 11.21 0.54 1.79
C GLY A 74 10.01 -0.38 2.01
N SER A 75 8.82 0.17 2.33
CA SER A 75 7.60 -0.60 2.52
C SER A 75 7.24 -1.43 1.29
N GLY A 76 6.76 -2.64 1.53
CA GLY A 76 5.92 -3.36 0.60
C GLY A 76 4.48 -2.82 0.63
N PHE A 77 3.63 -3.36 -0.25
CA PHE A 77 2.23 -2.93 -0.36
C PHE A 77 1.31 -4.13 -0.54
N ASP A 78 0.21 -4.13 0.20
CA ASP A 78 -0.90 -5.06 0.01
C ASP A 78 -2.00 -4.36 -0.78
N ILE A 79 -2.23 -4.83 -2.00
CA ILE A 79 -3.20 -4.29 -2.95
C ILE A 79 -4.38 -5.24 -3.13
N VAL A 80 -5.52 -4.70 -3.57
CA VAL A 80 -6.73 -5.49 -3.87
C VAL A 80 -7.30 -5.23 -5.26
N THR A 81 -6.71 -4.32 -6.04
CA THR A 81 -7.11 -4.00 -7.43
C THR A 81 -5.91 -3.61 -8.30
N GLY A 82 -6.06 -3.73 -9.63
CA GLY A 82 -5.09 -3.21 -10.57
C GLY A 82 -4.94 -1.68 -10.53
N GLY A 83 -5.99 -0.96 -10.12
CA GLY A 83 -5.92 0.49 -9.89
C GLY A 83 -5.01 0.85 -8.72
N GLU A 84 -5.01 0.06 -7.64
CA GLU A 84 -4.08 0.22 -6.53
C GLU A 84 -2.65 -0.13 -6.95
N LEU A 85 -2.46 -1.19 -7.76
CA LEU A 85 -1.16 -1.52 -8.36
C LEU A 85 -0.58 -0.31 -9.11
N ALA A 86 -1.38 0.30 -9.99
CA ALA A 86 -0.94 1.46 -10.75
C ALA A 86 -0.54 2.64 -9.84
N ARG A 87 -1.30 2.88 -8.77
CA ARG A 87 -0.99 3.94 -7.78
C ARG A 87 0.31 3.67 -7.03
N VAL A 88 0.53 2.44 -6.58
CA VAL A 88 1.77 2.05 -5.88
C VAL A 88 2.97 2.25 -6.78
N LEU A 89 2.92 1.79 -8.03
CA LEU A 89 4.01 1.97 -9.00
C LEU A 89 4.26 3.45 -9.30
N ALA A 90 3.20 4.25 -9.50
CA ALA A 90 3.31 5.69 -9.71
C ALA A 90 3.89 6.44 -8.49
N ALA A 91 3.67 5.91 -7.28
CA ALA A 91 4.25 6.44 -6.05
C ALA A 91 5.70 6.01 -5.80
N GLY A 92 6.28 5.16 -6.66
CA GLY A 92 7.65 4.66 -6.55
C GLY A 92 7.80 3.40 -5.70
N GLY A 93 6.69 2.67 -5.45
CA GLY A 93 6.74 1.37 -4.78
C GLY A 93 7.40 0.30 -5.66
N GLU A 94 8.16 -0.60 -5.04
CA GLU A 94 8.85 -1.70 -5.70
C GLU A 94 7.87 -2.84 -6.00
N ALA A 95 7.73 -3.23 -7.28
CA ALA A 95 6.82 -4.31 -7.67
C ALA A 95 7.11 -5.63 -6.92
N SER A 96 8.38 -5.99 -6.77
CA SER A 96 8.83 -7.20 -6.06
C SER A 96 8.44 -7.27 -4.57
N LYS A 97 7.94 -6.17 -4.00
CA LYS A 97 7.44 -6.07 -2.62
C LYS A 97 5.92 -5.93 -2.53
N ILE A 98 5.20 -6.13 -3.64
CA ILE A 98 3.74 -6.03 -3.67
C ILE A 98 3.12 -7.40 -3.52
N VAL A 99 2.14 -7.53 -2.62
CA VAL A 99 1.26 -8.69 -2.50
C VAL A 99 -0.14 -8.32 -2.98
N PHE A 100 -0.79 -9.20 -3.73
CA PHE A 100 -2.11 -8.96 -4.32
C PHE A 100 -3.16 -9.81 -3.63
N SER A 101 -3.95 -9.19 -2.78
CA SER A 101 -5.04 -9.80 -2.00
C SER A 101 -6.42 -9.52 -2.62
N GLY A 102 -7.48 -10.01 -1.99
CA GLY A 102 -8.87 -9.69 -2.35
C GLY A 102 -9.52 -10.66 -3.34
N LEU A 103 -10.84 -10.74 -3.29
CA LEU A 103 -11.67 -11.71 -4.00
C LEU A 103 -11.94 -11.36 -5.47
N GLY A 104 -11.66 -10.12 -5.87
CA GLY A 104 -12.13 -9.54 -7.15
C GLY A 104 -11.07 -9.44 -8.25
N LYS A 105 -9.94 -10.18 -8.16
CA LYS A 105 -8.85 -10.11 -9.14
C LYS A 105 -9.35 -10.45 -10.56
N GLN A 106 -9.32 -9.47 -11.45
CA GLN A 106 -9.67 -9.65 -12.86
C GLN A 106 -8.48 -10.17 -13.65
N GLU A 107 -8.72 -10.81 -14.81
CA GLU A 107 -7.64 -11.33 -15.67
C GLU A 107 -6.65 -10.23 -16.07
N ALA A 108 -7.13 -9.04 -16.43
CA ALA A 108 -6.28 -7.90 -16.80
C ALA A 108 -5.41 -7.41 -15.62
N ASP A 109 -5.93 -7.47 -14.39
CA ASP A 109 -5.18 -7.10 -13.19
C ASP A 109 -4.07 -8.12 -12.89
N ILE A 110 -4.38 -9.43 -13.06
CA ILE A 110 -3.43 -10.52 -12.90
C ILE A 110 -2.34 -10.44 -13.96
N GLU A 111 -2.72 -10.19 -15.23
CA GLU A 111 -1.79 -10.02 -16.35
C GLU A 111 -0.79 -8.90 -16.05
N LYS A 112 -1.31 -7.72 -15.65
CA LYS A 112 -0.47 -6.58 -15.29
C LYS A 112 0.45 -6.85 -14.11
N ALA A 113 -0.05 -7.51 -13.06
CA ALA A 113 0.72 -7.87 -11.89
C ALA A 113 1.86 -8.85 -12.22
N LEU A 114 1.60 -9.83 -13.09
CA LEU A 114 2.61 -10.76 -13.60
C LEU A 114 3.64 -10.05 -14.50
N GLU A 115 3.20 -9.10 -15.33
CA GLU A 115 4.10 -8.34 -16.18
C GLU A 115 5.13 -7.55 -15.38
N VAL A 116 4.68 -6.83 -14.34
CA VAL A 116 5.55 -6.00 -13.49
C VAL A 116 6.33 -6.81 -12.45
N GLY A 117 5.97 -8.09 -12.22
CA GLY A 117 6.69 -8.99 -11.33
C GLY A 117 6.43 -8.70 -9.85
N ILE A 118 5.17 -8.74 -9.42
CA ILE A 118 4.83 -8.63 -7.99
C ILE A 118 5.38 -9.80 -7.16
N ALA A 119 5.44 -9.63 -5.83
CA ALA A 119 5.94 -10.66 -4.92
C ALA A 119 5.08 -11.94 -4.97
N CYS A 120 3.77 -11.81 -4.76
CA CYS A 120 2.86 -12.95 -4.84
C CYS A 120 1.38 -12.52 -4.91
N PHE A 121 0.53 -13.50 -5.27
CA PHE A 121 -0.92 -13.40 -5.11
C PHE A 121 -1.35 -14.16 -3.86
N ASN A 122 -2.12 -13.52 -2.99
CA ASN A 122 -2.83 -14.17 -1.90
C ASN A 122 -4.11 -14.78 -2.48
N VAL A 123 -4.13 -16.11 -2.61
CA VAL A 123 -5.22 -16.86 -3.26
C VAL A 123 -6.30 -17.21 -2.25
N GLU A 124 -7.55 -16.88 -2.56
CA GLU A 124 -8.69 -17.00 -1.67
C GLU A 124 -9.71 -18.07 -2.12
N SER A 125 -9.54 -18.64 -3.34
CA SER A 125 -10.39 -19.73 -3.85
C SER A 125 -9.72 -20.52 -4.97
N TYR A 126 -10.20 -21.75 -5.20
CA TYR A 126 -9.75 -22.58 -6.33
C TYR A 126 -10.03 -21.93 -7.69
N ALA A 127 -11.20 -21.31 -7.86
CA ALA A 127 -11.55 -20.65 -9.11
C ALA A 127 -10.61 -19.45 -9.42
N GLU A 128 -10.13 -18.79 -8.39
CA GLU A 128 -9.11 -17.75 -8.52
C GLU A 128 -7.75 -18.34 -8.90
N LEU A 129 -7.36 -19.43 -8.25
CA LEU A 129 -6.11 -20.15 -8.59
C LEU A 129 -6.10 -20.57 -10.06
N ASP A 130 -7.20 -21.15 -10.55
CA ASP A 130 -7.35 -21.55 -11.95
C ASP A 130 -7.23 -20.35 -12.90
N ARG A 131 -7.78 -19.19 -12.51
CA ARG A 131 -7.68 -17.95 -13.29
C ARG A 131 -6.24 -17.45 -13.35
N ILE A 132 -5.54 -17.42 -12.21
CA ILE A 132 -4.13 -17.02 -12.14
C ILE A 132 -3.28 -17.96 -12.99
N GLN A 133 -3.51 -19.27 -12.91
CA GLN A 133 -2.80 -20.28 -13.70
C GLN A 133 -2.97 -20.05 -15.21
N LYS A 134 -4.21 -19.85 -15.68
CA LYS A 134 -4.49 -19.58 -17.10
C LYS A 134 -3.77 -18.33 -17.62
N VAL A 135 -3.77 -17.25 -16.84
CA VAL A 135 -3.10 -16.01 -17.25
C VAL A 135 -1.58 -16.21 -17.25
N ALA A 136 -1.04 -16.90 -16.24
CA ALA A 136 0.39 -17.17 -16.15
C ALA A 136 0.87 -18.04 -17.33
N GLU A 137 0.12 -19.08 -17.70
CA GLU A 137 0.41 -19.93 -18.87
C GLU A 137 0.39 -19.12 -20.18
N LYS A 138 -0.64 -18.28 -20.38
CA LYS A 138 -0.73 -17.38 -21.54
C LYS A 138 0.49 -16.49 -21.70
N LEU A 139 1.07 -16.04 -20.59
CA LEU A 139 2.25 -15.17 -20.56
C LEU A 139 3.58 -15.93 -20.54
N GLY A 140 3.56 -17.27 -20.44
CA GLY A 140 4.77 -18.07 -20.25
C GLY A 140 5.51 -17.77 -18.95
N LYS A 141 4.78 -17.31 -17.91
CA LYS A 141 5.31 -16.93 -16.60
C LYS A 141 4.88 -17.91 -15.50
N LYS A 142 5.57 -17.86 -14.38
CA LYS A 142 5.16 -18.52 -13.12
C LYS A 142 4.61 -17.46 -12.16
N ALA A 143 3.43 -17.71 -11.61
CA ALA A 143 2.87 -16.89 -10.55
C ALA A 143 3.33 -17.42 -9.18
N ALA A 144 3.95 -16.58 -8.38
CA ALA A 144 4.13 -16.86 -6.96
C ALA A 144 2.80 -16.69 -6.23
N ILE A 145 2.42 -17.65 -5.41
CA ILE A 145 1.16 -17.64 -4.67
C ILE A 145 1.36 -17.89 -3.18
N SER A 146 0.45 -17.38 -2.39
CA SER A 146 0.24 -17.69 -0.99
C SER A 146 -1.21 -18.11 -0.79
N LEU A 147 -1.47 -19.23 -0.14
CA LEU A 147 -2.83 -19.71 0.13
C LEU A 147 -3.36 -19.05 1.39
N ARG A 148 -4.48 -18.38 1.30
CA ARG A 148 -5.16 -17.81 2.46
C ARG A 148 -6.07 -18.87 3.09
N LEU A 149 -5.74 -19.23 4.33
CA LEU A 149 -6.57 -20.09 5.17
C LEU A 149 -7.44 -19.19 6.08
N ASN A 150 -8.74 -19.49 6.17
CA ASN A 150 -9.70 -18.80 7.04
C ASN A 150 -10.12 -19.73 8.19
#